data_fbe4d34345657f3676063da72eea4f27
#
_entry.id   fbe4d34345657f3676063da72eea4f27
#
_cell.length_a   1.000
_cell.length_b   1.000
_cell.length_c   1.000
_cell.angle_alpha   90.00
_cell.angle_beta   90.00
_cell.angle_gamma   90.00
#
_symmetry.space_group_name_H-M   'P 1'
#
loop_
_entity.id
_entity.type
_entity.pdbx_description
1 polymer ?
#
loop_
_entity_poly.entity_id
_entity_poly.type
_entity_poly.pdbx_seq_one_letter_code
_entity_poly.pdbx_strand_id
1 'polypeptide(L)'
;MHNWKWTQIAKHKTLTEGPVWDGSGLLYNEVAKSTTFRWDPKNDDISIWRKNTGETNGMTFDRQGQLFACEGGAHRVTKIDPETPDINPMVISEGLEGETLNWPNDLAIDQHGRVYFSDPNYSSNPNNLDEESIYMAEHTFGGNWNTLRVTVDTYKPNGVLFSIDQKTLFVADAPFEPSEPRRLLAYPVNTDGTLGDYQVLHDFGQGRGIDGMTLTSSGIIIATAGSSSAGPGSMLYEFE
;
A
#
# COMPACT_ATOMS: atom_id res chain seq x y z
N MET A 1 18.27 -16.65 -12.46
CA MET A 1 17.30 -17.06 -11.43
C MET A 1 17.98 -16.94 -10.08
N HIS A 2 17.48 -16.10 -9.18
CA HIS A 2 17.99 -16.01 -7.83
C HIS A 2 17.54 -17.24 -7.02
N ASN A 3 18.45 -17.90 -6.30
CA ASN A 3 18.14 -18.98 -5.38
C ASN A 3 17.60 -18.40 -4.07
N TRP A 4 16.34 -18.01 -4.03
CA TRP A 4 15.67 -17.54 -2.82
C TRP A 4 15.55 -18.69 -1.81
N LYS A 5 15.88 -18.41 -0.55
CA LYS A 5 15.55 -19.27 0.58
C LYS A 5 14.37 -18.69 1.31
N TRP A 6 13.38 -19.53 1.54
CA TRP A 6 12.16 -19.15 2.24
C TRP A 6 12.21 -19.66 3.67
N THR A 7 11.88 -18.79 4.61
CA THR A 7 11.68 -19.13 6.01
C THR A 7 10.33 -18.60 6.45
N GLN A 8 9.47 -19.48 6.94
CA GLN A 8 8.20 -19.05 7.52
C GLN A 8 8.46 -18.52 8.93
N ILE A 9 8.23 -17.24 9.16
CA ILE A 9 8.40 -16.57 10.46
C ILE A 9 7.13 -16.60 11.30
N ALA A 10 5.94 -16.67 10.68
CA ALA A 10 4.66 -16.68 11.36
C ALA A 10 3.63 -17.53 10.63
N LYS A 11 2.58 -17.94 11.34
CA LYS A 11 1.39 -18.57 10.75
C LYS A 11 0.15 -18.00 11.41
N HIS A 12 -0.63 -17.25 10.64
CA HIS A 12 -1.90 -16.68 11.07
C HIS A 12 -3.07 -17.44 10.42
N LYS A 13 -4.28 -17.20 10.93
CA LYS A 13 -5.49 -17.84 10.40
C LYS A 13 -6.17 -17.01 9.33
N THR A 14 -5.87 -15.72 9.30
CA THR A 14 -6.43 -14.74 8.38
C THR A 14 -5.33 -14.05 7.60
N LEU A 15 -5.70 -13.21 6.64
CA LEU A 15 -4.80 -12.46 5.78
C LEU A 15 -3.82 -11.62 6.61
N THR A 16 -2.54 -11.68 6.25
CA THR A 16 -1.49 -10.81 6.79
C THR A 16 -0.99 -9.90 5.68
N GLU A 17 -0.82 -8.60 6.00
CA GLU A 17 -0.52 -7.55 5.05
C GLU A 17 0.45 -6.51 5.61
N GLY A 18 0.87 -5.58 4.72
CA GLY A 18 1.62 -4.38 5.05
C GLY A 18 2.94 -4.60 5.76
N PRO A 19 3.79 -5.54 5.31
CA PRO A 19 5.08 -5.77 5.98
C PRO A 19 5.99 -4.56 5.81
N VAL A 20 6.51 -4.02 6.93
CA VAL A 20 7.45 -2.90 6.92
C VAL A 20 8.55 -3.10 7.96
N TRP A 21 9.79 -2.78 7.60
CA TRP A 21 10.96 -2.89 8.48
C TRP A 21 11.13 -1.63 9.34
N ASP A 22 11.19 -1.77 10.68
CA ASP A 22 11.34 -0.65 11.63
C ASP A 22 12.79 -0.27 11.94
N GLY A 23 13.75 -0.87 11.22
CA GLY A 23 15.19 -0.72 11.46
C GLY A 23 15.78 -1.87 12.28
N SER A 24 14.96 -2.67 12.97
CA SER A 24 15.42 -3.76 13.84
C SER A 24 14.49 -4.98 13.84
N GLY A 25 13.26 -4.84 13.39
CA GLY A 25 12.26 -5.89 13.29
C GLY A 25 11.26 -5.64 12.18
N LEU A 26 10.41 -6.61 11.90
CA LEU A 26 9.37 -6.54 10.89
C LEU A 26 8.02 -6.30 11.54
N LEU A 27 7.38 -5.18 11.22
CA LEU A 27 5.97 -4.96 11.51
C LEU A 27 5.12 -5.56 10.38
N TYR A 28 3.98 -6.15 10.72
CA TYR A 28 3.00 -6.64 9.77
C TYR A 28 1.62 -6.77 10.42
N ASN A 29 0.56 -6.76 9.65
CA ASN A 29 -0.81 -6.74 10.12
C ASN A 29 -1.51 -8.10 9.95
N GLU A 30 -2.31 -8.53 10.92
CA GLU A 30 -3.39 -9.50 10.72
C GLU A 30 -4.67 -8.68 10.57
N VAL A 31 -5.05 -8.39 9.32
CA VAL A 31 -6.02 -7.36 8.93
C VAL A 31 -7.37 -7.54 9.63
N ALA A 32 -8.00 -8.69 9.45
CA ALA A 32 -9.33 -8.99 10.03
C ALA A 32 -9.37 -9.00 11.57
N LYS A 33 -8.20 -9.00 12.23
CA LYS A 33 -8.09 -8.88 13.69
C LYS A 33 -7.72 -7.48 14.16
N SER A 34 -7.56 -6.54 13.24
CA SER A 34 -7.14 -5.18 13.56
C SER A 34 -5.94 -5.18 14.52
N THR A 35 -4.91 -5.99 14.19
CA THR A 35 -3.74 -6.17 15.05
C THR A 35 -2.47 -6.14 14.23
N THR A 36 -1.54 -5.26 14.64
CA THR A 36 -0.18 -5.20 14.13
C THR A 36 0.73 -6.02 15.04
N PHE A 37 1.51 -6.89 14.45
CA PHE A 37 2.55 -7.70 15.10
C PHE A 37 3.92 -7.16 14.76
N ARG A 38 4.89 -7.48 15.63
CA ARG A 38 6.30 -7.23 15.40
C ARG A 38 7.09 -8.52 15.59
N TRP A 39 7.82 -8.92 14.56
CA TRP A 39 8.80 -9.99 14.62
C TRP A 39 10.20 -9.45 14.92
N ASP A 40 10.87 -9.97 15.92
CA ASP A 40 12.26 -9.66 16.25
C ASP A 40 13.19 -10.76 15.72
N PRO A 41 14.00 -10.51 14.69
CA PRO A 41 14.89 -11.51 14.09
C PRO A 41 16.02 -11.97 15.02
N LYS A 42 16.33 -11.24 16.11
CA LYS A 42 17.40 -11.62 17.04
C LYS A 42 16.98 -12.76 17.95
N ASN A 43 15.72 -12.76 18.37
CA ASN A 43 15.18 -13.72 19.31
C ASN A 43 14.20 -14.69 18.65
N ASP A 44 13.86 -14.46 17.37
CA ASP A 44 12.80 -15.14 16.62
C ASP A 44 11.45 -15.08 17.37
N ASP A 45 11.17 -13.95 17.99
CA ASP A 45 9.97 -13.72 18.80
C ASP A 45 8.97 -12.83 18.07
N ILE A 46 7.67 -13.08 18.29
CA ILE A 46 6.57 -12.32 17.74
C ILE A 46 5.75 -11.77 18.88
N SER A 47 5.61 -10.46 18.92
CA SER A 47 4.79 -9.75 19.90
C SER A 47 3.70 -8.93 19.21
N ILE A 48 2.65 -8.60 19.96
CA ILE A 48 1.67 -7.62 19.52
C ILE A 48 2.30 -6.24 19.70
N TRP A 49 2.34 -5.49 18.61
CA TRP A 49 2.86 -4.12 18.60
C TRP A 49 1.74 -3.09 18.80
N ARG A 50 0.57 -3.27 18.13
CA ARG A 50 -0.60 -2.39 18.24
C ARG A 50 -1.89 -3.18 18.05
N LYS A 51 -2.95 -2.79 18.77
CA LYS A 51 -4.32 -3.32 18.64
C LYS A 51 -5.29 -2.24 18.15
N ASN A 52 -6.49 -2.69 17.76
CA ASN A 52 -7.57 -1.82 17.29
C ASN A 52 -7.10 -0.92 16.14
N THR A 53 -6.41 -1.51 15.19
CA THR A 53 -5.74 -0.81 14.09
C THR A 53 -6.69 -0.43 12.94
N GLY A 54 -8.00 -0.62 13.06
CA GLY A 54 -8.97 -0.28 12.01
C GLY A 54 -8.76 -1.10 10.73
N GLU A 55 -8.40 -2.38 10.88
CA GLU A 55 -8.08 -3.26 9.75
C GLU A 55 -6.97 -2.67 8.87
N THR A 56 -5.87 -2.27 9.51
CA THR A 56 -4.69 -1.76 8.80
C THR A 56 -4.20 -2.78 7.76
N ASN A 57 -3.97 -2.28 6.55
CA ASN A 57 -3.38 -3.02 5.44
C ASN A 57 -1.93 -2.53 5.21
N GLY A 58 -1.66 -1.68 4.22
CA GLY A 58 -0.33 -1.17 3.92
C GLY A 58 0.21 -0.22 5.00
N MET A 59 1.53 -0.29 5.20
CA MET A 59 2.27 0.59 6.11
C MET A 59 3.60 1.01 5.49
N THR A 60 4.05 2.23 5.77
CA THR A 60 5.39 2.69 5.40
C THR A 60 5.92 3.72 6.40
N PHE A 61 7.25 3.78 6.54
CA PHE A 61 7.90 4.83 7.33
C PHE A 61 8.29 6.01 6.45
N ASP A 62 8.11 7.23 6.97
CA ASP A 62 8.74 8.40 6.39
C ASP A 62 10.24 8.49 6.78
N ARG A 63 10.93 9.48 6.21
CA ARG A 63 12.36 9.72 6.49
C ARG A 63 12.64 10.18 7.91
N GLN A 64 11.63 10.61 8.65
CA GLN A 64 11.68 11.02 10.05
C GLN A 64 11.40 9.86 11.01
N GLY A 65 11.11 8.66 10.48
CA GLY A 65 10.81 7.47 11.27
C GLY A 65 9.37 7.44 11.81
N GLN A 66 8.47 8.27 11.27
CA GLN A 66 7.04 8.18 11.59
C GLN A 66 6.39 7.14 10.71
N LEU A 67 5.50 6.34 11.27
CA LEU A 67 4.77 5.31 10.54
C LEU A 67 3.47 5.87 9.97
N PHE A 68 3.21 5.57 8.71
CA PHE A 68 1.95 5.84 8.06
C PHE A 68 1.25 4.54 7.73
N ALA A 69 -0.09 4.52 7.81
CA ALA A 69 -0.88 3.30 7.69
C ALA A 69 -2.22 3.56 6.99
N CYS A 70 -2.60 2.65 6.09
CA CYS A 70 -3.93 2.57 5.51
C CYS A 70 -4.81 1.74 6.45
N GLU A 71 -5.70 2.38 7.19
CA GLU A 71 -6.68 1.74 8.09
C GLU A 71 -7.99 1.51 7.32
N GLY A 72 -8.02 0.45 6.48
CA GLY A 72 -9.09 0.20 5.50
C GLY A 72 -10.47 0.08 6.12
N GLY A 73 -10.63 -0.71 7.19
CA GLY A 73 -11.90 -0.87 7.88
C GLY A 73 -12.36 0.37 8.65
N ALA A 74 -11.45 1.32 8.88
CA ALA A 74 -11.76 2.64 9.45
C ALA A 74 -11.87 3.74 8.37
N HIS A 75 -11.76 3.39 7.08
CA HIS A 75 -11.88 4.30 5.94
C HIS A 75 -10.96 5.54 6.03
N ARG A 76 -9.72 5.35 6.47
CA ARG A 76 -8.80 6.47 6.69
C ARG A 76 -7.33 6.09 6.50
N VAL A 77 -6.50 7.09 6.28
CA VAL A 77 -5.04 6.98 6.33
C VAL A 77 -4.54 7.76 7.55
N THR A 78 -3.61 7.17 8.29
CA THR A 78 -3.14 7.70 9.57
C THR A 78 -1.63 7.82 9.64
N LYS A 79 -1.18 8.72 10.51
CA LYS A 79 0.21 8.86 10.95
C LYS A 79 0.32 8.43 12.40
N ILE A 80 1.27 7.55 12.69
CA ILE A 80 1.47 6.90 13.98
C ILE A 80 2.87 7.24 14.49
N ASP A 81 2.99 7.62 15.74
CA ASP A 81 4.27 7.70 16.42
C ASP A 81 4.69 6.29 16.87
N PRO A 82 5.80 5.73 16.36
CA PRO A 82 6.22 4.38 16.73
C PRO A 82 6.61 4.21 18.20
N GLU A 83 6.96 5.29 18.89
CA GLU A 83 7.30 5.24 20.33
C GLU A 83 6.04 5.13 21.20
N THR A 84 4.89 5.50 20.66
CA THR A 84 3.60 5.50 21.37
C THR A 84 2.47 4.91 20.50
N PRO A 85 2.61 3.66 19.99
CA PRO A 85 1.73 3.12 18.98
C PRO A 85 0.28 2.93 19.45
N ASP A 86 0.04 2.82 20.75
CA ASP A 86 -1.30 2.66 21.34
C ASP A 86 -2.04 4.00 21.52
N ILE A 87 -1.38 5.14 21.33
CA ILE A 87 -2.05 6.46 21.33
C ILE A 87 -2.79 6.62 20.00
N ASN A 88 -3.96 7.28 20.05
CA ASN A 88 -4.76 7.53 18.86
C ASN A 88 -3.91 8.18 17.74
N PRO A 89 -3.85 7.58 16.57
CA PRO A 89 -3.07 8.11 15.46
C PRO A 89 -3.65 9.44 14.96
N MET A 90 -2.79 10.25 14.36
CA MET A 90 -3.24 11.43 13.63
C MET A 90 -3.89 10.98 12.32
N VAL A 91 -5.13 11.37 12.08
CA VAL A 91 -5.79 11.16 10.78
C VAL A 91 -5.22 12.16 9.79
N ILE A 92 -4.73 11.68 8.64
CA ILE A 92 -4.20 12.52 7.56
C ILE A 92 -5.13 12.58 6.36
N SER A 93 -5.97 11.55 6.16
CA SER A 93 -7.04 11.53 5.18
C SER A 93 -8.14 10.58 5.64
N GLU A 94 -9.40 11.01 5.49
CA GLU A 94 -10.59 10.20 5.76
C GLU A 94 -11.65 10.36 4.65
N GLY A 95 -11.33 11.12 3.59
CA GLY A 95 -12.26 11.33 2.49
C GLY A 95 -11.86 12.45 1.55
N LEU A 96 -12.76 12.71 0.62
CA LEU A 96 -12.68 13.77 -0.37
C LEU A 96 -14.06 14.42 -0.53
N GLU A 97 -14.14 15.77 -0.50
CA GLU A 97 -15.37 16.54 -0.75
C GLU A 97 -16.59 16.16 0.14
N GLY A 98 -16.32 15.63 1.33
CA GLY A 98 -17.35 15.23 2.29
C GLY A 98 -17.76 13.76 2.23
N GLU A 99 -17.28 13.02 1.25
CA GLU A 99 -17.46 11.56 1.15
C GLU A 99 -16.25 10.84 1.76
N THR A 100 -16.49 9.70 2.41
CA THR A 100 -15.45 8.89 3.04
C THR A 100 -14.67 8.07 2.01
N LEU A 101 -13.41 7.71 2.34
CA LEU A 101 -12.64 6.76 1.53
C LEU A 101 -13.36 5.41 1.39
N ASN A 102 -13.03 4.66 0.32
CA ASN A 102 -13.55 3.31 0.12
C ASN A 102 -12.92 2.32 1.10
N TRP A 103 -11.66 1.90 0.83
CA TRP A 103 -10.91 0.98 1.66
C TRP A 103 -9.41 1.17 1.44
N PRO A 104 -8.80 2.24 1.98
CA PRO A 104 -7.39 2.53 1.72
C PRO A 104 -6.54 1.29 1.97
N ASN A 105 -5.69 0.96 0.97
CA ASN A 105 -5.00 -0.32 0.92
C ASN A 105 -3.49 -0.19 1.08
N ASP A 106 -2.78 0.44 0.15
CA ASP A 106 -1.33 0.59 0.19
C ASP A 106 -0.90 2.06 0.00
N LEU A 107 0.33 2.40 0.40
CA LEU A 107 0.80 3.78 0.38
C LEU A 107 2.30 3.92 0.17
N ALA A 108 2.68 5.04 -0.43
CA ALA A 108 4.06 5.46 -0.60
C ALA A 108 4.21 6.95 -0.27
N ILE A 109 5.39 7.35 0.23
CA ILE A 109 5.67 8.73 0.65
C ILE A 109 6.79 9.29 -0.21
N ASP A 110 6.60 10.48 -0.76
CA ASP A 110 7.63 11.15 -1.54
C ASP A 110 8.62 11.94 -0.66
N GLN A 111 9.65 12.50 -1.30
CA GLN A 111 10.68 13.29 -0.63
C GLN A 111 10.16 14.61 -0.02
N HIS A 112 8.97 15.05 -0.39
CA HIS A 112 8.31 16.26 0.11
C HIS A 112 7.35 15.95 1.27
N GLY A 113 7.18 14.65 1.63
CA GLY A 113 6.26 14.20 2.68
C GLY A 113 4.82 14.09 2.23
N ARG A 114 4.56 14.09 0.91
CA ARG A 114 3.23 13.81 0.35
C ARG A 114 3.00 12.31 0.37
N VAL A 115 1.82 11.90 0.82
CA VAL A 115 1.43 10.49 0.99
C VAL A 115 0.49 10.11 -0.14
N TYR A 116 0.94 9.22 -1.01
CA TYR A 116 0.13 8.64 -2.08
C TYR A 116 -0.42 7.31 -1.61
N PHE A 117 -1.71 7.09 -1.78
CA PHE A 117 -2.34 5.86 -1.33
C PHE A 117 -3.42 5.39 -2.31
N SER A 118 -3.57 4.08 -2.42
CA SER A 118 -4.63 3.45 -3.18
C SER A 118 -5.89 3.32 -2.33
N ASP A 119 -7.06 3.52 -2.95
CA ASP A 119 -8.36 3.42 -2.29
C ASP A 119 -9.35 2.53 -3.07
N PRO A 120 -9.06 1.23 -3.19
CA PRO A 120 -9.94 0.28 -3.83
C PRO A 120 -11.15 -0.06 -2.94
N ASN A 121 -12.18 -0.68 -3.55
CA ASN A 121 -13.28 -1.29 -2.85
C ASN A 121 -13.27 -2.82 -3.04
N TYR A 122 -12.93 -3.56 -2.00
CA TYR A 122 -12.96 -5.02 -2.02
C TYR A 122 -14.26 -5.60 -1.43
N SER A 123 -15.19 -4.74 -1.02
CA SER A 123 -16.50 -5.16 -0.51
C SER A 123 -17.51 -5.36 -1.65
N SER A 124 -18.67 -5.93 -1.32
CA SER A 124 -19.83 -5.99 -2.21
C SER A 124 -20.71 -4.74 -2.13
N ASN A 125 -20.39 -3.78 -1.28
CA ASN A 125 -21.12 -2.53 -1.15
C ASN A 125 -20.73 -1.57 -2.29
N PRO A 126 -21.60 -0.62 -2.66
CA PRO A 126 -21.21 0.47 -3.54
C PRO A 126 -20.01 1.24 -3.01
N ASN A 127 -19.25 1.85 -3.91
CA ASN A 127 -18.15 2.74 -3.55
C ASN A 127 -18.68 3.92 -2.71
N ASN A 128 -17.91 4.34 -1.73
CA ASN A 128 -18.17 5.59 -0.99
C ASN A 128 -17.76 6.78 -1.87
N LEU A 129 -16.57 6.72 -2.47
CA LEU A 129 -16.14 7.62 -3.53
C LEU A 129 -16.50 7.01 -4.89
N ASP A 130 -16.80 7.84 -5.88
CA ASP A 130 -17.26 7.44 -7.22
C ASP A 130 -16.24 6.59 -7.99
N GLU A 131 -14.93 6.77 -7.70
CA GLU A 131 -13.84 6.09 -8.39
C GLU A 131 -12.90 5.38 -7.41
N GLU A 132 -12.41 4.22 -7.80
CA GLU A 132 -11.30 3.53 -7.15
C GLU A 132 -9.98 4.08 -7.71
N SER A 133 -9.30 4.93 -6.96
CA SER A 133 -8.23 5.80 -7.47
C SER A 133 -7.00 5.78 -6.56
N ILE A 134 -5.93 6.41 -7.05
CA ILE A 134 -4.84 6.88 -6.20
C ILE A 134 -5.17 8.29 -5.73
N TYR A 135 -5.02 8.50 -4.44
CA TYR A 135 -5.15 9.79 -3.78
C TYR A 135 -3.79 10.24 -3.24
N MET A 136 -3.65 11.54 -3.07
CA MET A 136 -2.49 12.15 -2.43
C MET A 136 -2.95 13.01 -1.26
N ALA A 137 -2.40 12.75 -0.08
CA ALA A 137 -2.54 13.63 1.07
C ALA A 137 -1.28 14.48 1.23
N GLU A 138 -1.44 15.79 1.35
CA GLU A 138 -0.34 16.72 1.52
C GLU A 138 -0.58 17.69 2.68
N HIS A 139 0.52 18.14 3.30
CA HIS A 139 0.48 19.17 4.32
C HIS A 139 0.22 20.54 3.71
N THR A 140 -0.82 21.22 4.19
CA THR A 140 -1.08 22.62 3.82
C THR A 140 -0.25 23.56 4.71
N PHE A 141 -0.09 24.81 4.26
CA PHE A 141 0.62 25.85 5.00
C PHE A 141 0.03 26.14 6.41
N GLY A 142 -1.24 25.77 6.64
CA GLY A 142 -1.92 25.90 7.95
C GLY A 142 -1.73 24.70 8.89
N GLY A 143 -0.91 23.71 8.53
CA GLY A 143 -0.68 22.51 9.34
C GLY A 143 -1.76 21.43 9.21
N ASN A 144 -2.77 21.64 8.37
CA ASN A 144 -3.79 20.65 8.06
C ASN A 144 -3.33 19.74 6.90
N TRP A 145 -3.95 18.60 6.76
CA TRP A 145 -3.83 17.74 5.60
C TRP A 145 -4.93 18.05 4.59
N ASN A 146 -4.58 18.00 3.31
CA ASN A 146 -5.49 18.11 2.19
C ASN A 146 -5.40 16.87 1.33
N THR A 147 -6.53 16.31 0.91
CA THR A 147 -6.59 15.12 0.07
C THR A 147 -6.98 15.52 -1.34
N LEU A 148 -6.25 14.99 -2.32
CA LEU A 148 -6.48 15.19 -3.75
C LEU A 148 -6.56 13.84 -4.44
N ARG A 149 -7.45 13.68 -5.41
CA ARG A 149 -7.44 12.55 -6.33
C ARG A 149 -6.38 12.81 -7.39
N VAL A 150 -5.49 11.84 -7.64
CA VAL A 150 -4.39 12.01 -8.62
C VAL A 150 -4.45 11.05 -9.80
N THR A 151 -5.38 10.06 -9.79
CA THR A 151 -5.74 9.24 -10.96
C THR A 151 -7.25 9.19 -11.16
N VAL A 152 -7.68 8.94 -12.40
CA VAL A 152 -9.08 8.72 -12.79
C VAL A 152 -9.20 7.54 -13.77
N ASP A 153 -8.14 6.79 -13.95
CA ASP A 153 -7.94 5.80 -15.02
C ASP A 153 -7.44 4.45 -14.47
N THR A 154 -7.58 4.25 -13.16
CA THR A 154 -7.39 2.98 -12.48
C THR A 154 -8.73 2.27 -12.27
N TYR A 155 -8.72 0.93 -12.26
CA TYR A 155 -9.90 0.10 -12.00
C TYR A 155 -9.95 -0.36 -10.54
N LYS A 156 -8.86 -0.94 -10.06
CA LYS A 156 -8.73 -1.41 -8.67
C LYS A 156 -7.27 -1.32 -8.24
N PRO A 157 -6.82 -0.11 -7.89
CA PRO A 157 -5.43 0.09 -7.52
C PRO A 157 -5.13 -0.59 -6.17
N ASN A 158 -3.97 -1.27 -6.11
CA ASN A 158 -3.48 -1.97 -4.93
C ASN A 158 -2.09 -1.42 -4.56
N GLY A 159 -1.01 -2.13 -4.85
CA GLY A 159 0.34 -1.71 -4.49
C GLY A 159 0.75 -0.36 -5.09
N VAL A 160 1.40 0.47 -4.29
CA VAL A 160 1.89 1.81 -4.67
C VAL A 160 3.36 1.94 -4.31
N LEU A 161 4.21 2.36 -5.27
CA LEU A 161 5.65 2.40 -5.08
C LEU A 161 6.30 3.52 -5.87
N PHE A 162 7.20 4.29 -5.26
CA PHE A 162 8.03 5.26 -6.00
C PHE A 162 9.27 4.62 -6.59
N SER A 163 9.72 5.10 -7.75
CA SER A 163 11.09 4.87 -8.23
C SER A 163 12.12 5.49 -7.27
N ILE A 164 13.39 5.03 -7.35
CA ILE A 164 14.46 5.55 -6.47
C ILE A 164 14.62 7.07 -6.60
N ASP A 165 14.54 7.59 -7.82
CA ASP A 165 14.64 9.03 -8.10
C ASP A 165 13.33 9.80 -7.84
N GLN A 166 12.27 9.08 -7.47
CA GLN A 166 10.93 9.58 -7.17
C GLN A 166 10.26 10.37 -8.30
N LYS A 167 10.66 10.13 -9.53
CA LYS A 167 10.04 10.74 -10.72
C LYS A 167 8.94 9.89 -11.33
N THR A 168 8.79 8.66 -10.85
CA THR A 168 7.77 7.72 -11.30
C THR A 168 7.07 7.12 -10.10
N LEU A 169 5.73 7.10 -10.14
CA LEU A 169 4.89 6.33 -9.25
C LEU A 169 4.45 5.06 -9.98
N PHE A 170 4.83 3.91 -9.46
CA PHE A 170 4.33 2.62 -9.92
C PHE A 170 3.05 2.27 -9.19
N VAL A 171 2.05 1.83 -9.95
CA VAL A 171 0.74 1.44 -9.42
C VAL A 171 0.38 0.06 -9.95
N ALA A 172 0.07 -0.84 -9.05
CA ALA A 172 -0.54 -2.12 -9.37
C ALA A 172 -2.05 -1.91 -9.53
N ASP A 173 -2.55 -2.08 -10.76
CA ASP A 173 -3.98 -2.02 -11.06
C ASP A 173 -4.47 -3.46 -11.27
N ALA A 174 -5.19 -4.02 -10.27
CA ALA A 174 -5.46 -5.45 -10.14
C ALA A 174 -6.95 -5.78 -9.94
N PRO A 175 -7.83 -5.40 -10.88
CA PRO A 175 -9.26 -5.69 -10.79
C PRO A 175 -9.54 -7.20 -10.78
N PHE A 176 -10.66 -7.59 -10.17
CA PHE A 176 -11.09 -8.98 -10.14
C PHE A 176 -11.89 -9.38 -11.37
N GLU A 177 -12.55 -8.40 -12.00
CA GLU A 177 -13.38 -8.66 -13.19
C GLU A 177 -12.51 -9.10 -14.37
N PRO A 178 -12.81 -10.26 -15.00
CA PRO A 178 -12.00 -10.79 -16.10
C PRO A 178 -11.92 -9.89 -17.33
N SER A 179 -12.89 -9.00 -17.51
CA SER A 179 -12.94 -8.04 -18.64
C SER A 179 -12.03 -6.83 -18.44
N GLU A 180 -11.56 -6.58 -17.23
CA GLU A 180 -10.74 -5.44 -16.89
C GLU A 180 -9.25 -5.81 -16.93
N PRO A 181 -8.39 -4.89 -17.39
CA PRO A 181 -6.97 -5.17 -17.53
C PRO A 181 -6.26 -5.16 -16.17
N ARG A 182 -5.39 -6.14 -15.95
CA ARG A 182 -4.52 -6.23 -14.76
C ARG A 182 -3.13 -5.80 -15.14
N ARG A 183 -2.68 -4.67 -14.60
CA ARG A 183 -1.51 -3.98 -15.14
C ARG A 183 -0.57 -3.51 -14.04
N LEU A 184 0.71 -3.42 -14.38
CA LEU A 184 1.67 -2.56 -13.70
C LEU A 184 1.75 -1.25 -14.48
N LEU A 185 1.37 -0.15 -13.86
CA LEU A 185 1.33 1.18 -14.43
C LEU A 185 2.49 2.02 -13.89
N ALA A 186 3.05 2.89 -14.73
CA ALA A 186 4.08 3.85 -14.37
C ALA A 186 3.61 5.27 -14.70
N TYR A 187 3.37 6.07 -13.68
CA TYR A 187 2.95 7.47 -13.80
C TYR A 187 4.13 8.41 -13.59
N PRO A 188 4.44 9.31 -14.52
CA PRO A 188 5.37 10.41 -14.26
C PRO A 188 4.83 11.31 -13.13
N VAL A 189 5.71 11.69 -12.20
CA VAL A 189 5.35 12.55 -11.06
C VAL A 189 5.77 13.98 -11.38
N ASN A 190 4.81 14.89 -11.41
CA ASN A 190 5.04 16.32 -11.61
C ASN A 190 5.58 16.99 -10.34
N THR A 191 6.16 18.16 -10.47
CA THR A 191 6.75 18.91 -9.34
C THR A 191 5.72 19.30 -8.26
N ASP A 192 4.47 19.51 -8.65
CA ASP A 192 3.35 19.78 -7.74
C ASP A 192 2.75 18.54 -7.10
N GLY A 193 3.21 17.35 -7.50
CA GLY A 193 2.72 16.06 -6.99
C GLY A 193 1.60 15.42 -7.79
N THR A 194 1.06 16.12 -8.78
CA THR A 194 0.12 15.51 -9.73
C THR A 194 0.83 14.46 -10.59
N LEU A 195 0.06 13.57 -11.19
CA LEU A 195 0.57 12.51 -12.05
C LEU A 195 0.31 12.87 -13.53
N GLY A 196 1.26 12.52 -14.40
CA GLY A 196 1.09 12.57 -15.86
C GLY A 196 0.44 11.30 -16.40
N ASP A 197 0.30 11.20 -17.72
CA ASP A 197 -0.24 10.01 -18.39
C ASP A 197 0.64 8.79 -18.11
N TYR A 198 0.01 7.66 -17.75
CA TYR A 198 0.73 6.44 -17.41
C TYR A 198 1.27 5.70 -18.65
N GLN A 199 2.28 4.90 -18.41
CA GLN A 199 2.73 3.84 -19.30
C GLN A 199 2.40 2.49 -18.69
N VAL A 200 1.95 1.53 -19.50
CA VAL A 200 1.79 0.13 -19.08
C VAL A 200 3.16 -0.55 -19.15
N LEU A 201 3.72 -0.92 -18.01
CA LEU A 201 4.97 -1.66 -17.96
C LEU A 201 4.75 -3.16 -18.16
N HIS A 202 3.66 -3.68 -17.63
CA HIS A 202 3.30 -5.08 -17.78
C HIS A 202 1.77 -5.26 -17.75
N ASP A 203 1.28 -6.16 -18.60
CA ASP A 203 -0.11 -6.59 -18.66
C ASP A 203 -0.17 -8.09 -18.33
N PHE A 204 -0.88 -8.42 -17.24
CA PHE A 204 -1.03 -9.79 -16.75
C PHE A 204 -2.12 -10.57 -17.47
N GLY A 205 -2.84 -9.95 -18.38
CA GLY A 205 -3.95 -10.57 -19.13
C GLY A 205 -5.02 -11.16 -18.20
N GLN A 206 -5.28 -12.46 -18.34
CA GLN A 206 -6.26 -13.18 -17.52
C GLN A 206 -5.72 -13.63 -16.15
N GLY A 207 -4.40 -13.48 -15.91
CA GLY A 207 -3.79 -13.77 -14.62
C GLY A 207 -4.19 -12.75 -13.55
N ARG A 208 -4.04 -13.09 -12.28
CA ARG A 208 -4.14 -12.09 -11.21
C ARG A 208 -2.93 -11.15 -11.29
N GLY A 209 -3.18 -9.84 -11.21
CA GLY A 209 -2.16 -8.82 -11.18
C GLY A 209 -1.33 -8.79 -9.89
N ILE A 210 -0.56 -7.74 -9.75
CA ILE A 210 0.28 -7.48 -8.57
C ILE A 210 -0.62 -7.11 -7.38
N ASP A 211 -0.19 -7.58 -6.21
CA ASP A 211 -0.69 -7.17 -4.90
C ASP A 211 0.23 -6.07 -4.34
N GLY A 212 1.29 -6.43 -3.62
CA GLY A 212 2.27 -5.50 -3.09
C GLY A 212 3.59 -5.48 -3.85
N MET A 213 4.35 -4.39 -3.72
CA MET A 213 5.63 -4.18 -4.40
C MET A 213 6.68 -3.59 -3.45
N THR A 214 7.95 -3.84 -3.78
CA THR A 214 9.09 -3.16 -3.16
C THR A 214 10.22 -2.97 -4.16
N LEU A 215 11.18 -2.08 -3.86
CA LEU A 215 12.39 -1.91 -4.66
C LEU A 215 13.60 -2.58 -4.02
N THR A 216 14.44 -3.14 -4.87
CA THR A 216 15.83 -3.40 -4.50
C THR A 216 16.63 -2.09 -4.47
N SER A 217 17.82 -2.12 -3.88
CA SER A 217 18.74 -0.97 -3.90
C SER A 217 19.22 -0.57 -5.31
N SER A 218 19.08 -1.45 -6.30
CA SER A 218 19.38 -1.17 -7.72
C SER A 218 18.18 -0.66 -8.53
N GLY A 219 16.99 -0.56 -7.91
CA GLY A 219 15.77 -0.06 -8.58
C GLY A 219 14.94 -1.14 -9.27
N ILE A 220 15.29 -2.41 -9.11
CA ILE A 220 14.46 -3.52 -9.58
C ILE A 220 13.21 -3.61 -8.71
N ILE A 221 12.04 -3.67 -9.32
CA ILE A 221 10.77 -3.89 -8.62
C ILE A 221 10.63 -5.37 -8.32
N ILE A 222 10.42 -5.71 -7.05
CA ILE A 222 9.99 -7.04 -6.63
C ILE A 222 8.51 -6.96 -6.30
N ALA A 223 7.69 -7.76 -6.98
CA ALA A 223 6.24 -7.72 -6.85
C ALA A 223 5.65 -9.08 -6.54
N THR A 224 4.70 -9.11 -5.62
CA THR A 224 3.87 -10.31 -5.36
C THR A 224 2.72 -10.33 -6.35
N ALA A 225 2.54 -11.44 -7.07
CA ALA A 225 1.45 -11.58 -8.04
C ALA A 225 0.99 -13.03 -8.16
N GLY A 226 -0.09 -13.22 -8.90
CA GLY A 226 -0.65 -14.55 -9.15
C GLY A 226 -1.58 -15.03 -8.04
N SER A 227 -2.18 -16.19 -8.28
CA SER A 227 -3.17 -16.78 -7.38
C SER A 227 -3.07 -18.30 -7.44
N SER A 228 -3.37 -18.97 -6.32
CA SER A 228 -3.47 -20.43 -6.28
C SER A 228 -4.63 -20.99 -7.11
N SER A 229 -5.61 -20.16 -7.45
CA SER A 229 -6.83 -20.54 -8.18
C SER A 229 -6.84 -20.11 -9.66
N ALA A 230 -5.87 -19.31 -10.10
CA ALA A 230 -5.83 -18.78 -11.47
C ALA A 230 -4.39 -18.57 -11.95
N GLY A 231 -4.12 -18.89 -13.21
CA GLY A 231 -2.81 -18.74 -13.84
C GLY A 231 -1.75 -19.71 -13.29
N PRO A 232 -0.46 -19.36 -13.38
CA PRO A 232 0.65 -20.23 -12.99
C PRO A 232 0.82 -20.42 -11.48
N GLY A 233 -0.03 -19.81 -10.67
CA GLY A 233 0.06 -19.81 -9.20
C GLY A 233 0.64 -18.51 -8.63
N SER A 234 0.80 -18.48 -7.31
CA SER A 234 1.42 -17.34 -6.61
C SER A 234 2.91 -17.26 -6.93
N MET A 235 3.40 -16.07 -7.28
CA MET A 235 4.75 -15.83 -7.79
C MET A 235 5.32 -14.53 -7.23
N LEU A 236 6.65 -14.43 -7.27
CA LEU A 236 7.34 -13.14 -7.25
C LEU A 236 7.79 -12.82 -8.68
N TYR A 237 7.52 -11.59 -9.07
CA TYR A 237 8.00 -11.01 -10.33
C TYR A 237 9.14 -10.03 -10.05
N GLU A 238 10.09 -9.97 -10.98
CA GLU A 238 11.14 -8.96 -11.01
C GLU A 238 10.96 -8.13 -12.28
N PHE A 239 10.91 -6.79 -12.15
CA PHE A 239 10.86 -5.86 -13.27
C PHE A 239 12.10 -4.96 -13.19
N GLU A 240 12.92 -4.99 -14.29
CA GLU A 240 14.14 -4.19 -14.46
C GLU A 240 13.85 -2.86 -15.15
#